data_1636494030fb36ae4d663441b885854b
#
_entry.id   1636494030fb36ae4d663441b885854b
#
_cell.length_a   1.000
_cell.length_b   1.000
_cell.length_c   1.000
_cell.angle_alpha   90.00
_cell.angle_beta   90.00
_cell.angle_gamma   90.00
#
_symmetry.space_group_name_H-M   'P 1'
#
loop_
_entity.id
_entity.type
_entity.pdbx_description
1 polymer ?
#
loop_
_entity_poly.entity_id
_entity_poly.type
_entity_poly.pdbx_seq_one_letter_code
_entity_poly.pdbx_strand_id
1 'polypeptide(L)'
;MKLPWSLVAAGALLLGSFAACSSDGGGGGGPAGDAGADAPAVDGAGPPVVTQRVVLAPAFAGIKLTGLIELVWGPRGFYALEQAGTIRRFAPGEATAATVMTIPKADIVAGGEAGLLGLAVHPKFAENGFVYVYYTAPTTTAGSPFKSVLARFRSSDGGSTLDLASRKVILEVDQPFPNHNGGKLLFGPDGFLYWSLGDGGSGGDPGNRAQDKDSLLGKILRIDVDAGDPYSIPTDNPFAAGGGKPEVFALGLRNAWKLAFDRDGVLWAGDVGQGKYEEVDRVVRGGNYGWRLREGRHCFEPATNCPTDGLIEPVAEYDHGQGISITGGYVYYGAAVPELVGKYVYGDYGSGRVWALHPPTGTVTVLNEEGVRPRISTFGQTPDGEIYVVDYTQGTLFRLELERSR
;
A
#
# COMPACT_ATOMS: atom_id res chain seq x y z
N MET A 1 11.37 24.59 -37.40
CA MET A 1 11.26 23.41 -38.26
C MET A 1 10.48 22.36 -37.49
N LYS A 2 9.20 22.20 -37.83
CA LYS A 2 8.25 21.30 -37.13
C LYS A 2 8.24 19.95 -37.83
N LEU A 3 8.34 18.85 -37.13
CA LEU A 3 8.01 17.54 -37.65
C LEU A 3 7.05 16.84 -36.64
N PRO A 4 5.99 16.20 -37.17
CA PRO A 4 4.87 15.72 -36.36
C PRO A 4 5.05 14.27 -35.87
N TRP A 5 4.46 13.97 -34.78
CA TRP A 5 4.32 12.62 -34.27
C TRP A 5 3.13 11.94 -34.97
N SER A 6 3.41 10.81 -35.59
CA SER A 6 2.41 9.94 -36.22
C SER A 6 2.00 8.83 -35.24
N LEU A 7 0.68 8.72 -35.08
CA LEU A 7 -0.02 7.56 -34.49
C LEU A 7 0.32 6.29 -35.30
N VAL A 8 0.49 5.19 -34.59
CA VAL A 8 0.22 3.85 -35.15
C VAL A 8 -0.74 3.15 -34.19
N ALA A 9 -1.95 2.97 -34.68
CA ALA A 9 -2.97 2.08 -34.13
C ALA A 9 -3.08 0.83 -35.00
N ALA A 10 -3.63 -0.21 -34.39
CA ALA A 10 -4.31 -1.37 -35.00
C ALA A 10 -3.47 -2.58 -35.44
N GLY A 11 -3.90 -3.73 -34.94
CA GLY A 11 -3.58 -5.05 -35.44
C GLY A 11 -4.16 -6.15 -34.59
N ALA A 12 -5.43 -6.38 -34.76
CA ALA A 12 -6.12 -7.61 -35.20
C ALA A 12 -6.20 -8.81 -34.21
N LEU A 13 -7.45 -9.07 -33.84
CA LEU A 13 -7.97 -10.35 -33.35
C LEU A 13 -7.64 -11.50 -34.32
N LEU A 14 -7.22 -12.63 -33.78
CA LEU A 14 -7.34 -13.94 -34.43
C LEU A 14 -8.05 -14.90 -33.47
N LEU A 15 -9.31 -15.19 -33.81
CA LEU A 15 -10.12 -16.28 -33.32
C LEU A 15 -9.57 -17.60 -33.91
N GLY A 16 -9.14 -18.50 -33.05
CA GLY A 16 -8.81 -19.87 -33.41
C GLY A 16 -9.78 -20.84 -32.74
N SER A 17 -10.75 -21.28 -33.52
CA SER A 17 -11.65 -22.39 -33.18
C SER A 17 -10.90 -23.72 -33.19
N PHE A 18 -10.99 -24.50 -32.13
CA PHE A 18 -10.67 -25.92 -32.21
C PHE A 18 -11.91 -26.75 -31.96
N ALA A 19 -12.18 -27.59 -32.98
CA ALA A 19 -13.27 -28.51 -33.04
C ALA A 19 -13.04 -29.75 -32.15
N ALA A 20 -14.13 -30.26 -31.63
CA ALA A 20 -14.23 -31.52 -30.94
C ALA A 20 -14.07 -32.68 -31.92
N CYS A 21 -13.33 -33.73 -31.55
CA CYS A 21 -13.43 -35.06 -32.14
C CYS A 21 -13.94 -36.02 -31.08
N SER A 22 -15.14 -36.55 -31.36
CA SER A 22 -15.71 -37.75 -30.75
C SER A 22 -15.15 -39.00 -31.42
N SER A 23 -14.89 -40.03 -30.65
CA SER A 23 -14.74 -41.40 -31.16
C SER A 23 -15.56 -42.37 -30.32
N ASP A 24 -16.55 -42.95 -31.01
CA ASP A 24 -17.38 -44.07 -30.58
C ASP A 24 -16.62 -45.41 -30.57
N GLY A 25 -17.20 -46.36 -29.84
CA GLY A 25 -16.98 -47.78 -29.97
C GLY A 25 -17.03 -48.48 -28.63
N GLY A 26 -17.95 -49.23 -28.26
CA GLY A 26 -18.70 -50.30 -28.83
C GLY A 26 -18.69 -51.46 -27.87
N GLY A 27 -19.83 -51.88 -27.34
CA GLY A 27 -20.44 -53.17 -27.41
C GLY A 27 -20.09 -54.25 -26.39
N GLY A 28 -21.08 -54.77 -25.66
CA GLY A 28 -21.01 -56.09 -25.05
C GLY A 28 -22.10 -56.29 -23.97
N GLY A 29 -23.12 -57.09 -24.35
CA GLY A 29 -24.36 -57.31 -23.65
C GLY A 29 -24.37 -58.25 -22.46
N GLY A 30 -25.40 -58.14 -21.70
CA GLY A 30 -26.27 -58.75 -20.78
C GLY A 30 -25.87 -60.01 -19.98
N PRO A 31 -26.66 -60.49 -19.04
CA PRO A 31 -28.10 -60.42 -18.93
C PRO A 31 -28.69 -60.07 -17.56
N ALA A 32 -30.01 -59.97 -17.55
CA ALA A 32 -30.90 -59.63 -16.44
C ALA A 32 -30.84 -60.57 -15.22
N GLY A 33 -31.05 -59.99 -14.03
CA GLY A 33 -31.35 -60.68 -12.78
C GLY A 33 -32.16 -59.78 -11.89
N ASP A 34 -33.30 -60.26 -11.58
CA ASP A 34 -34.55 -59.79 -11.00
C ASP A 34 -34.49 -59.31 -9.56
N ALA A 35 -35.47 -58.47 -9.23
CA ALA A 35 -36.23 -58.28 -7.99
C ALA A 35 -35.59 -57.67 -6.76
N GLY A 36 -36.16 -56.54 -6.42
CA GLY A 36 -36.78 -56.40 -5.11
C GLY A 36 -36.08 -55.53 -4.05
N ALA A 37 -36.63 -54.44 -3.84
CA ALA A 37 -37.03 -53.81 -2.57
C ALA A 37 -36.91 -52.30 -2.65
N ASP A 38 -38.05 -51.63 -2.68
CA ASP A 38 -38.21 -50.24 -2.39
C ASP A 38 -37.60 -49.91 -1.03
N ALA A 39 -36.43 -49.23 -1.03
CA ALA A 39 -35.94 -48.51 0.10
C ALA A 39 -36.51 -47.07 -0.03
N PRO A 40 -37.09 -46.51 1.06
CA PRO A 40 -37.58 -45.15 1.02
C PRO A 40 -36.42 -44.19 0.71
N ALA A 41 -36.60 -43.32 -0.27
CA ALA A 41 -35.73 -42.20 -0.53
C ALA A 41 -35.66 -41.36 0.74
N VAL A 42 -34.50 -41.40 1.41
CA VAL A 42 -34.19 -40.45 2.48
C VAL A 42 -33.86 -39.17 1.75
N ASP A 43 -34.84 -38.26 1.67
CA ASP A 43 -34.62 -36.85 1.37
C ASP A 43 -33.80 -36.25 2.50
N GLY A 44 -32.52 -36.57 2.50
CA GLY A 44 -31.50 -35.99 3.36
C GLY A 44 -30.81 -34.84 2.63
N ALA A 45 -31.52 -33.77 2.33
CA ALA A 45 -30.88 -32.51 2.15
C ALA A 45 -30.22 -32.18 3.50
N GLY A 46 -28.92 -32.43 3.61
CA GLY A 46 -28.15 -31.93 4.75
C GLY A 46 -28.42 -30.43 4.95
N PRO A 47 -28.26 -29.93 6.18
CA PRO A 47 -28.45 -28.50 6.41
C PRO A 47 -27.63 -27.71 5.38
N PRO A 48 -28.19 -26.63 4.80
CA PRO A 48 -27.49 -25.87 3.78
C PRO A 48 -26.10 -25.49 4.29
N VAL A 49 -25.08 -25.80 3.53
CA VAL A 49 -23.69 -25.41 3.85
C VAL A 49 -23.65 -23.90 3.73
N VAL A 50 -23.69 -23.21 4.87
CA VAL A 50 -23.54 -21.77 4.92
C VAL A 50 -22.08 -21.47 4.59
N THR A 51 -21.81 -21.11 3.34
CA THR A 51 -20.49 -20.61 2.95
C THR A 51 -20.39 -19.16 3.39
N GLN A 52 -19.40 -18.86 4.21
CA GLN A 52 -19.05 -17.49 4.58
C GLN A 52 -17.96 -17.01 3.64
N ARG A 53 -18.12 -15.79 3.10
CA ARG A 53 -17.08 -15.15 2.30
C ARG A 53 -16.82 -13.74 2.82
N VAL A 54 -15.59 -13.28 2.67
CA VAL A 54 -15.22 -11.89 2.97
C VAL A 54 -15.64 -11.00 1.81
N VAL A 55 -16.29 -9.88 2.13
CA VAL A 55 -16.72 -8.88 1.15
C VAL A 55 -16.28 -7.48 1.57
N LEU A 56 -16.20 -6.58 0.59
CA LEU A 56 -16.01 -5.15 0.80
C LEU A 56 -17.38 -4.48 0.92
N ALA A 57 -17.82 -4.20 2.14
CA ALA A 57 -19.10 -3.52 2.42
C ALA A 57 -18.89 -2.00 2.50
N PRO A 58 -19.77 -1.16 1.91
CA PRO A 58 -19.66 0.29 2.02
C PRO A 58 -19.63 0.75 3.48
N ALA A 59 -18.71 1.67 3.80
CA ALA A 59 -18.57 2.29 5.10
C ALA A 59 -18.65 3.81 4.98
N PHE A 60 -19.08 4.49 6.03
CA PHE A 60 -19.14 5.95 6.10
C PHE A 60 -19.90 6.59 4.91
N ALA A 61 -21.10 6.11 4.61
CA ALA A 61 -21.86 6.45 3.41
C ALA A 61 -22.09 7.96 3.17
N GLY A 62 -22.08 8.80 4.21
CA GLY A 62 -22.20 10.26 4.12
C GLY A 62 -20.89 10.99 3.82
N ILE A 63 -19.76 10.34 4.02
CA ILE A 63 -18.43 10.94 3.86
C ILE A 63 -18.09 10.98 2.36
N LYS A 64 -17.77 12.18 1.86
CA LYS A 64 -17.35 12.43 0.48
C LYS A 64 -15.96 13.05 0.49
N LEU A 65 -15.02 12.38 -0.15
CA LEU A 65 -13.61 12.74 -0.25
C LEU A 65 -13.17 12.71 -1.71
N THR A 66 -12.14 13.47 -2.06
CA THR A 66 -11.68 13.56 -3.45
C THR A 66 -10.19 13.21 -3.52
N GLY A 67 -9.83 12.21 -4.33
CA GLY A 67 -8.43 11.80 -4.47
C GLY A 67 -7.83 11.40 -3.12
N LEU A 68 -8.54 10.58 -2.36
CA LEU A 68 -8.12 10.12 -1.03
C LEU A 68 -6.90 9.20 -1.16
N ILE A 69 -5.77 9.64 -0.62
CA ILE A 69 -4.47 8.98 -0.80
C ILE A 69 -3.92 8.36 0.49
N GLU A 70 -4.38 8.82 1.65
CA GLU A 70 -3.95 8.29 2.95
C GLU A 70 -5.09 8.39 3.97
N LEU A 71 -5.17 7.39 4.84
CA LEU A 71 -6.17 7.30 5.91
C LEU A 71 -5.49 6.86 7.21
N VAL A 72 -5.43 7.75 8.19
CA VAL A 72 -4.71 7.52 9.45
C VAL A 72 -5.67 7.73 10.63
N TRP A 73 -5.70 6.78 11.56
CA TRP A 73 -6.41 6.97 12.82
C TRP A 73 -5.64 7.89 13.75
N GLY A 74 -6.33 8.84 14.36
CA GLY A 74 -5.75 9.80 15.27
C GLY A 74 -6.70 10.20 16.40
N PRO A 75 -6.42 11.28 17.14
CA PRO A 75 -7.13 11.66 18.36
C PRO A 75 -8.65 11.92 18.20
N ARG A 76 -9.08 12.22 16.97
CA ARG A 76 -10.48 12.58 16.65
C ARG A 76 -11.10 11.66 15.60
N GLY A 77 -10.64 10.40 15.47
CA GLY A 77 -11.06 9.48 14.42
C GLY A 77 -10.09 9.46 13.26
N PHE A 78 -10.58 9.23 12.05
CA PHE A 78 -9.75 9.20 10.86
C PHE A 78 -9.35 10.60 10.37
N TYR A 79 -8.08 10.74 10.03
CA TYR A 79 -7.54 11.82 9.21
C TYR A 79 -7.35 11.28 7.81
N ALA A 80 -8.02 11.91 6.85
CA ALA A 80 -8.05 11.53 5.45
C ALA A 80 -7.36 12.61 4.62
N LEU A 81 -6.36 12.21 3.82
CA LEU A 81 -5.56 13.12 3.01
C LEU A 81 -6.08 13.12 1.58
N GLU A 82 -6.64 14.23 1.15
CA GLU A 82 -6.92 14.50 -0.24
C GLU A 82 -5.63 14.94 -0.94
N GLN A 83 -5.23 14.24 -1.99
CA GLN A 83 -3.93 14.41 -2.66
C GLN A 83 -3.64 15.87 -3.06
N ALA A 84 -4.68 16.64 -3.36
CA ALA A 84 -4.58 18.06 -3.73
C ALA A 84 -4.14 19.00 -2.59
N GLY A 85 -3.98 18.49 -1.35
CA GLY A 85 -3.41 19.25 -0.24
C GLY A 85 -4.34 19.50 0.94
N THR A 86 -5.52 18.87 1.00
CA THR A 86 -6.47 19.05 2.12
C THR A 86 -6.45 17.84 3.05
N ILE A 87 -6.33 18.08 4.34
CA ILE A 87 -6.54 17.09 5.39
C ILE A 87 -7.97 17.23 5.90
N ARG A 88 -8.73 16.13 5.82
CA ARG A 88 -10.07 15.99 6.38
C ARG A 88 -10.03 15.12 7.64
N ARG A 89 -11.02 15.24 8.50
CA ARG A 89 -11.24 14.31 9.60
C ARG A 89 -12.70 13.89 9.71
N PHE A 90 -12.94 12.68 10.17
CA PHE A 90 -14.26 12.14 10.52
C PHE A 90 -14.12 10.98 11.51
N ALA A 91 -15.17 10.71 12.25
CA ALA A 91 -15.25 9.59 13.19
C ALA A 91 -16.44 8.68 12.86
N PRO A 92 -16.48 7.45 13.38
CA PRO A 92 -17.65 6.58 13.28
C PRO A 92 -18.90 7.30 13.76
N GLY A 93 -19.98 7.26 12.92
CA GLY A 93 -21.25 7.93 13.17
C GLY A 93 -21.34 9.38 12.64
N GLU A 94 -20.23 9.99 12.22
CA GLU A 94 -20.27 11.31 11.57
C GLU A 94 -20.72 11.15 10.09
N ALA A 95 -21.59 12.07 9.63
CA ALA A 95 -22.10 12.08 8.27
C ALA A 95 -21.29 12.95 7.31
N THR A 96 -20.38 13.78 7.83
CA THR A 96 -19.56 14.70 7.04
C THR A 96 -18.12 14.72 7.55
N ALA A 97 -17.17 14.98 6.65
CA ALA A 97 -15.78 15.16 7.00
C ALA A 97 -15.46 16.66 7.21
N ALA A 98 -14.90 17.01 8.36
CA ALA A 98 -14.45 18.37 8.67
C ALA A 98 -13.06 18.63 8.07
N THR A 99 -12.78 19.87 7.64
CA THR A 99 -11.44 20.29 7.22
C THR A 99 -10.56 20.51 8.43
N VAL A 100 -9.38 19.89 8.44
CA VAL A 100 -8.35 20.04 9.48
C VAL A 100 -7.32 21.09 9.06
N MET A 101 -6.83 21.01 7.82
CA MET A 101 -5.86 21.94 7.23
C MET A 101 -5.91 21.83 5.71
N THR A 102 -5.58 22.93 5.03
CA THR A 102 -5.30 22.91 3.58
C THR A 102 -3.95 23.57 3.35
N ILE A 103 -3.03 22.89 2.69
CA ILE A 103 -1.76 23.45 2.23
C ILE A 103 -2.08 24.40 1.07
N PRO A 104 -1.61 25.65 1.09
CA PRO A 104 -1.84 26.60 0.00
C PRO A 104 -1.36 26.04 -1.35
N LYS A 105 -2.12 26.28 -2.41
CA LYS A 105 -1.81 25.78 -3.76
C LYS A 105 -0.42 26.21 -4.27
N ALA A 106 0.10 27.33 -3.77
CA ALA A 106 1.45 27.80 -4.11
C ALA A 106 2.57 26.98 -3.44
N ASP A 107 2.25 26.27 -2.35
CA ASP A 107 3.21 25.54 -1.53
C ASP A 107 3.20 24.03 -1.79
N ILE A 108 2.33 23.55 -2.67
CA ILE A 108 2.21 22.13 -3.02
C ILE A 108 2.23 21.91 -4.53
N VAL A 109 2.90 20.86 -4.96
CA VAL A 109 2.78 20.31 -6.33
C VAL A 109 1.94 19.03 -6.22
N ALA A 110 0.82 18.95 -6.93
CA ALA A 110 -0.08 17.79 -6.86
C ALA A 110 -0.46 17.32 -8.27
N GLY A 111 -0.56 16.00 -8.44
CA GLY A 111 -0.92 15.32 -9.69
C GLY A 111 0.02 14.16 -9.99
N GLY A 112 -0.47 13.15 -10.70
CA GLY A 112 0.24 11.89 -10.83
C GLY A 112 0.45 11.25 -9.45
N GLU A 113 1.70 11.02 -9.06
CA GLU A 113 2.04 10.54 -7.72
C GLU A 113 2.37 11.69 -6.74
N ALA A 114 2.51 12.93 -7.21
CA ALA A 114 2.82 14.08 -6.39
C ALA A 114 1.59 14.59 -5.62
N GLY A 115 1.79 15.18 -4.45
CA GLY A 115 0.72 15.79 -3.65
C GLY A 115 0.96 15.72 -2.15
N LEU A 116 -0.13 15.74 -1.39
CA LEU A 116 -0.16 15.47 0.04
C LEU A 116 -0.24 13.96 0.24
N LEU A 117 0.84 13.32 0.72
CA LEU A 117 1.02 11.86 0.60
C LEU A 117 1.00 11.11 1.92
N GLY A 118 1.44 11.71 3.02
CA GLY A 118 1.54 11.02 4.30
C GLY A 118 1.27 11.90 5.51
N LEU A 119 0.80 11.27 6.58
CA LEU A 119 0.57 11.90 7.88
C LEU A 119 0.91 10.93 9.01
N ALA A 120 1.57 11.43 10.04
CA ALA A 120 1.78 10.71 11.28
C ALA A 120 1.46 11.61 12.48
N VAL A 121 0.63 11.12 13.37
CA VAL A 121 0.35 11.78 14.66
C VAL A 121 1.44 11.39 15.64
N HIS A 122 2.03 12.36 16.32
CA HIS A 122 3.09 12.12 17.29
C HIS A 122 2.60 11.23 18.45
N PRO A 123 3.37 10.24 18.95
CA PRO A 123 2.95 9.40 20.07
C PRO A 123 2.57 10.17 21.33
N LYS A 124 3.24 11.31 21.57
CA LYS A 124 2.94 12.24 22.69
C LYS A 124 2.04 13.41 22.25
N PHE A 125 1.14 13.17 21.30
CA PHE A 125 0.27 14.23 20.76
C PHE A 125 -0.53 14.95 21.83
N ALA A 126 -1.02 14.25 22.85
CA ALA A 126 -1.76 14.86 23.95
C ALA A 126 -0.97 15.92 24.69
N GLU A 127 0.37 15.84 24.71
CA GLU A 127 1.28 16.76 25.38
C GLU A 127 1.74 17.89 24.45
N ASN A 128 2.10 17.54 23.20
CA ASN A 128 2.79 18.47 22.29
C ASN A 128 1.93 18.98 21.14
N GLY A 129 0.84 18.28 20.79
CA GLY A 129 -0.04 18.62 19.68
C GLY A 129 0.60 18.44 18.29
N PHE A 130 1.69 17.68 18.16
CA PHE A 130 2.44 17.58 16.92
C PHE A 130 1.87 16.55 15.96
N VAL A 131 1.83 16.93 14.67
CA VAL A 131 1.50 16.09 13.53
C VAL A 131 2.55 16.30 12.45
N TYR A 132 3.06 15.23 11.88
CA TYR A 132 4.02 15.25 10.79
C TYR A 132 3.29 14.99 9.48
N VAL A 133 3.64 15.75 8.45
CA VAL A 133 2.98 15.70 7.15
C VAL A 133 4.06 15.60 6.06
N TYR A 134 3.86 14.67 5.15
CA TYR A 134 4.66 14.53 3.94
C TYR A 134 3.86 15.01 2.72
N TYR A 135 4.47 15.91 1.96
CA TYR A 135 3.91 16.42 0.70
C TYR A 135 5.02 16.82 -0.27
N THR A 136 4.68 16.98 -1.54
CA THR A 136 5.60 17.49 -2.57
C THR A 136 5.41 18.99 -2.75
N ALA A 137 6.50 19.73 -2.87
CA ALA A 137 6.51 21.18 -2.94
C ALA A 137 7.36 21.70 -4.12
N PRO A 138 7.11 22.91 -4.62
CA PRO A 138 7.98 23.53 -5.61
C PRO A 138 9.44 23.56 -5.15
N THR A 139 10.38 23.39 -6.08
CA THR A 139 11.82 23.50 -5.86
C THR A 139 12.46 24.45 -6.84
N THR A 140 13.61 25.01 -6.48
CA THR A 140 14.47 25.80 -7.39
C THR A 140 15.66 24.99 -7.91
N THR A 141 15.77 23.73 -7.50
CA THR A 141 16.83 22.83 -7.94
C THR A 141 16.66 22.49 -9.42
N ALA A 142 17.65 22.84 -10.22
CA ALA A 142 17.62 22.59 -11.66
C ALA A 142 17.52 21.08 -11.95
N GLY A 143 16.59 20.70 -12.84
CA GLY A 143 16.35 19.31 -13.22
C GLY A 143 15.41 18.53 -12.30
N SER A 144 15.00 19.11 -11.17
CA SER A 144 14.00 18.50 -10.28
C SER A 144 12.61 19.10 -10.54
N PRO A 145 11.57 18.29 -10.81
CA PRO A 145 10.21 18.79 -10.99
C PRO A 145 9.63 19.38 -9.70
N PHE A 146 10.01 18.87 -8.55
CA PHE A 146 9.61 19.28 -7.20
C PHE A 146 10.52 18.61 -6.15
N LYS A 147 10.28 18.92 -4.89
CA LYS A 147 10.92 18.26 -3.75
C LYS A 147 9.88 17.59 -2.85
N SER A 148 10.26 16.49 -2.21
CA SER A 148 9.58 15.88 -1.07
C SER A 148 9.86 16.67 0.19
N VAL A 149 8.84 17.00 0.95
CA VAL A 149 8.94 17.79 2.20
C VAL A 149 8.30 17.03 3.34
N LEU A 150 9.09 16.73 4.36
CA LEU A 150 8.61 16.31 5.66
C LEU A 150 8.52 17.56 6.55
N ALA A 151 7.33 17.89 7.01
CA ALA A 151 7.11 19.05 7.89
C ALA A 151 6.28 18.67 9.11
N ARG A 152 6.53 19.33 10.24
CA ARG A 152 5.75 19.26 11.46
C ARG A 152 4.78 20.43 11.54
N PHE A 153 3.54 20.15 11.95
CA PHE A 153 2.51 21.12 12.30
C PHE A 153 2.03 20.90 13.73
N ARG A 154 1.33 21.89 14.30
CA ARG A 154 0.79 21.81 15.64
C ARG A 154 -0.72 21.99 15.65
N SER A 155 -1.38 21.21 16.49
CA SER A 155 -2.77 21.39 16.89
C SER A 155 -2.81 21.94 18.31
N SER A 156 -3.67 22.93 18.56
CA SER A 156 -3.96 23.47 19.89
C SER A 156 -5.36 23.13 20.39
N ASP A 157 -6.16 22.43 19.59
CA ASP A 157 -7.57 22.09 19.83
C ASP A 157 -7.83 20.58 19.86
N GLY A 158 -6.80 19.80 20.21
CA GLY A 158 -6.87 18.37 20.35
C GLY A 158 -7.06 17.63 19.01
N GLY A 159 -6.55 18.17 17.90
CA GLY A 159 -6.56 17.56 16.59
C GLY A 159 -7.75 17.95 15.71
N SER A 160 -8.58 18.90 16.13
CA SER A 160 -9.66 19.39 15.27
C SER A 160 -9.14 20.18 14.09
N THR A 161 -8.09 21.00 14.31
CA THR A 161 -7.37 21.75 13.27
C THR A 161 -5.86 21.65 13.47
N LEU A 162 -5.10 21.92 12.39
CA LEU A 162 -3.65 22.12 12.41
C LEU A 162 -3.35 23.56 12.03
N ASP A 163 -2.50 24.21 12.82
CA ASP A 163 -2.05 25.57 12.56
C ASP A 163 -1.02 25.59 11.43
N LEU A 164 -1.39 26.13 10.28
CA LEU A 164 -0.52 26.26 9.12
C LEU A 164 0.72 27.13 9.41
N ALA A 165 0.58 28.17 10.26
CA ALA A 165 1.68 29.05 10.64
C ALA A 165 2.72 28.35 11.55
N SER A 166 2.35 27.25 12.20
CA SER A 166 3.25 26.44 13.03
C SER A 166 4.19 25.53 12.22
N ARG A 167 4.11 25.57 10.88
CA ARG A 167 4.92 24.73 9.99
C ARG A 167 6.41 24.83 10.32
N LYS A 168 7.02 23.67 10.58
CA LYS A 168 8.47 23.50 10.70
C LYS A 168 8.91 22.42 9.73
N VAL A 169 9.76 22.77 8.76
CA VAL A 169 10.38 21.80 7.86
C VAL A 169 11.38 20.95 8.66
N ILE A 170 11.28 19.63 8.51
CA ILE A 170 12.15 18.64 9.14
C ILE A 170 13.22 18.16 8.17
N LEU A 171 12.80 17.74 6.96
CA LEU A 171 13.70 17.23 5.94
C LEU A 171 13.12 17.48 4.55
N GLU A 172 13.97 17.83 3.60
CA GLU A 172 13.62 18.01 2.19
C GLU A 172 14.51 17.13 1.31
N VAL A 173 13.91 16.54 0.27
CA VAL A 173 14.64 15.71 -0.70
C VAL A 173 14.15 16.06 -2.11
N ASP A 174 15.05 16.54 -2.97
CA ASP A 174 14.72 16.83 -4.35
C ASP A 174 14.39 15.53 -5.12
N GLN A 175 13.33 15.59 -5.92
CA GLN A 175 12.89 14.47 -6.74
C GLN A 175 13.41 14.63 -8.18
N PRO A 176 14.15 13.66 -8.71
CA PRO A 176 14.68 13.76 -10.07
C PRO A 176 13.62 13.54 -11.16
N PHE A 177 12.51 12.85 -10.81
CA PHE A 177 11.38 12.57 -11.70
C PHE A 177 10.05 12.75 -10.97
N PRO A 178 8.91 12.85 -11.70
CA PRO A 178 7.61 13.15 -11.09
C PRO A 178 6.91 11.96 -10.45
N ASN A 179 7.50 10.79 -10.44
CA ASN A 179 6.93 9.54 -9.94
C ASN A 179 7.86 8.85 -8.92
N HIS A 180 7.38 7.78 -8.30
CA HIS A 180 8.04 7.02 -7.22
C HIS A 180 8.39 7.90 -6.01
N ASN A 181 7.38 8.59 -5.51
CA ASN A 181 7.57 9.50 -4.36
C ASN A 181 7.50 8.77 -3.01
N GLY A 182 7.19 7.46 -2.99
CA GLY A 182 6.80 6.78 -1.77
C GLY A 182 5.44 7.30 -1.28
N GLY A 183 5.13 7.19 0.01
CA GLY A 183 3.82 7.67 0.45
C GLY A 183 3.49 7.48 1.91
N LYS A 184 4.40 7.00 2.74
CA LYS A 184 4.04 6.71 4.12
C LYS A 184 4.92 7.41 5.13
N LEU A 185 4.25 8.02 6.14
CA LEU A 185 4.82 8.39 7.43
C LEU A 185 4.17 7.56 8.52
N LEU A 186 4.95 7.06 9.47
CA LEU A 186 4.43 6.43 10.67
C LEU A 186 5.46 6.47 11.79
N PHE A 187 4.99 6.44 13.03
CA PHE A 187 5.87 6.21 14.18
C PHE A 187 5.99 4.71 14.44
N GLY A 188 7.21 4.26 14.69
CA GLY A 188 7.47 2.89 15.12
C GLY A 188 7.18 2.67 16.61
N PRO A 189 7.12 1.40 17.05
CA PRO A 189 6.98 1.07 18.47
C PRO A 189 8.17 1.55 19.31
N ASP A 190 9.29 1.87 18.67
CA ASP A 190 10.49 2.47 19.23
C ASP A 190 10.40 3.99 19.43
N GLY A 191 9.29 4.61 19.00
CA GLY A 191 9.02 6.04 19.12
C GLY A 191 9.65 6.92 18.04
N PHE A 192 10.40 6.35 17.10
CA PHE A 192 11.01 7.09 15.99
C PHE A 192 10.07 7.23 14.80
N LEU A 193 10.29 8.26 13.99
CA LEU A 193 9.52 8.50 12.78
C LEU A 193 10.17 7.80 11.59
N TYR A 194 9.35 7.00 10.88
CA TYR A 194 9.72 6.32 9.65
C TYR A 194 9.08 7.02 8.44
N TRP A 195 9.84 7.12 7.36
CA TRP A 195 9.41 7.75 6.11
C TRP A 195 9.86 6.93 4.91
N SER A 196 8.92 6.47 4.06
CA SER A 196 9.26 5.80 2.80
C SER A 196 9.42 6.80 1.66
N LEU A 197 10.52 6.68 0.93
CA LEU A 197 10.80 7.40 -0.32
C LEU A 197 11.12 6.39 -1.41
N GLY A 198 10.48 6.54 -2.57
CA GLY A 198 10.82 5.74 -3.75
C GLY A 198 12.19 6.10 -4.32
N ASP A 199 12.61 5.39 -5.37
CA ASP A 199 13.91 5.55 -6.03
C ASP A 199 14.08 6.89 -6.78
N GLY A 200 13.02 7.72 -6.74
CA GLY A 200 12.98 9.03 -7.37
C GLY A 200 12.47 9.00 -8.80
N GLY A 201 12.01 7.84 -9.29
CA GLY A 201 11.22 7.74 -10.51
C GLY A 201 11.99 7.36 -11.76
N SER A 202 11.26 7.43 -12.90
CA SER A 202 11.62 6.86 -14.20
C SER A 202 11.57 5.32 -14.21
N GLY A 203 11.91 4.69 -15.34
CA GLY A 203 12.02 3.23 -15.44
C GLY A 203 13.43 2.76 -15.07
N GLY A 204 13.50 1.70 -14.23
CA GLY A 204 14.73 0.99 -13.94
C GLY A 204 15.74 1.74 -13.07
N ASP A 205 15.33 2.73 -12.29
CA ASP A 205 16.21 3.54 -11.44
C ASP A 205 17.51 3.97 -12.15
N PRO A 206 17.45 4.89 -13.11
CA PRO A 206 18.63 5.22 -13.94
C PRO A 206 19.81 5.79 -13.16
N GLY A 207 19.54 6.27 -11.93
CA GLY A 207 20.57 6.76 -11.01
C GLY A 207 21.10 5.71 -10.05
N ASN A 208 20.58 4.48 -10.09
CA ASN A 208 20.89 3.41 -9.12
C ASN A 208 20.76 3.88 -7.65
N ARG A 209 19.79 4.77 -7.39
CA ARG A 209 19.61 5.44 -6.10
C ARG A 209 19.17 4.48 -5.01
N ALA A 210 18.38 3.46 -5.39
CA ALA A 210 17.94 2.47 -4.42
C ALA A 210 19.09 1.72 -3.77
N GLN A 211 20.18 1.43 -4.50
CA GLN A 211 21.38 0.78 -3.99
C GLN A 211 22.45 1.76 -3.48
N ASP A 212 22.36 3.04 -3.82
CA ASP A 212 23.28 4.07 -3.38
C ASP A 212 23.01 4.42 -1.88
N LYS A 213 23.95 4.12 -1.01
CA LYS A 213 23.87 4.38 0.43
C LYS A 213 23.93 5.88 0.78
N ASP A 214 24.44 6.71 -0.14
CA ASP A 214 24.51 8.16 0.03
C ASP A 214 23.29 8.88 -0.52
N SER A 215 22.31 8.14 -1.05
CA SER A 215 20.99 8.64 -1.47
C SER A 215 19.93 8.36 -0.42
N LEU A 216 18.98 9.30 -0.22
CA LEU A 216 17.78 9.09 0.60
C LEU A 216 16.64 8.46 -0.22
N LEU A 217 16.79 8.34 -1.55
CA LEU A 217 15.80 7.78 -2.46
C LEU A 217 15.92 6.26 -2.56
N GLY A 218 14.79 5.56 -2.73
CA GLY A 218 14.73 4.11 -2.71
C GLY A 218 14.99 3.52 -1.32
N LYS A 219 14.46 4.20 -0.29
CA LYS A 219 14.77 3.96 1.13
C LYS A 219 13.53 4.01 2.02
N ILE A 220 13.64 3.36 3.16
CA ILE A 220 12.89 3.71 4.35
C ILE A 220 13.85 4.44 5.29
N LEU A 221 13.50 5.65 5.67
CA LEU A 221 14.24 6.50 6.59
C LEU A 221 13.72 6.33 8.01
N ARG A 222 14.57 6.53 9.02
CA ARG A 222 14.21 6.51 10.45
C ARG A 222 14.95 7.62 11.18
N ILE A 223 14.21 8.53 11.79
CA ILE A 223 14.73 9.71 12.47
C ILE A 223 14.08 9.90 13.85
N ASP A 224 14.81 10.51 14.76
CA ASP A 224 14.33 10.92 16.07
C ASP A 224 13.91 12.40 16.03
N VAL A 225 12.62 12.65 16.12
CA VAL A 225 12.03 14.00 16.08
C VAL A 225 11.80 14.59 17.47
N ASP A 226 12.10 13.84 18.53
CA ASP A 226 12.05 14.29 19.92
C ASP A 226 13.39 14.86 20.38
N ALA A 227 14.48 14.54 19.70
CA ALA A 227 15.82 15.03 20.00
C ALA A 227 16.44 15.77 18.81
N GLY A 228 17.27 16.76 19.09
CA GLY A 228 17.91 17.61 18.08
C GLY A 228 16.99 18.66 17.46
N ASP A 229 17.52 19.42 16.52
CA ASP A 229 16.82 20.44 15.76
C ASP A 229 17.33 20.48 14.31
N PRO A 230 16.55 20.07 13.30
CA PRO A 230 15.14 19.65 13.34
C PRO A 230 14.88 18.21 13.79
N TYR A 231 15.88 17.35 13.84
CA TYR A 231 15.83 15.95 14.30
C TYR A 231 17.23 15.47 14.69
N SER A 232 17.32 14.29 15.29
CA SER A 232 18.57 13.56 15.47
C SER A 232 18.53 12.19 14.83
N ILE A 233 19.68 11.52 14.76
CA ILE A 233 19.81 10.17 14.20
C ILE A 233 19.78 9.16 15.34
N PRO A 234 18.87 8.16 15.30
CA PRO A 234 18.94 7.03 16.21
C PRO A 234 20.30 6.35 16.12
N THR A 235 20.95 6.14 17.26
CA THR A 235 22.35 5.65 17.33
C THR A 235 22.50 4.23 16.78
N ASP A 236 21.40 3.50 16.68
CA ASP A 236 21.34 2.15 16.13
C ASP A 236 20.92 2.10 14.65
N ASN A 237 20.78 3.24 13.97
CA ASN A 237 20.61 3.24 12.52
C ASN A 237 21.81 2.60 11.83
N PRO A 238 21.61 1.87 10.71
CA PRO A 238 22.67 1.14 10.03
C PRO A 238 23.91 1.96 9.68
N PHE A 239 23.71 3.24 9.36
CA PHE A 239 24.77 4.16 8.95
C PHE A 239 25.00 5.32 9.94
N ALA A 240 24.53 5.19 11.18
CA ALA A 240 24.74 6.23 12.21
C ALA A 240 26.24 6.54 12.46
N ALA A 241 27.10 5.55 12.29
CA ALA A 241 28.56 5.69 12.44
C ALA A 241 29.28 5.97 11.10
N GLY A 242 28.54 6.15 9.99
CA GLY A 242 29.09 6.40 8.64
C GLY A 242 28.90 5.23 7.67
N GLY A 243 29.38 5.41 6.45
CA GLY A 243 29.23 4.42 5.36
C GLY A 243 27.95 4.56 4.55
N GLY A 244 27.22 5.65 4.74
CA GLY A 244 25.99 6.02 4.05
C GLY A 244 25.26 7.13 4.77
N LYS A 245 24.10 7.54 4.25
CA LYS A 245 23.21 8.52 4.89
C LYS A 245 22.69 7.97 6.21
N PRO A 246 22.89 8.70 7.33
CA PRO A 246 22.59 8.18 8.67
C PRO A 246 21.08 8.02 8.94
N GLU A 247 20.22 8.67 8.15
CA GLU A 247 18.76 8.53 8.22
C GLU A 247 18.24 7.17 7.72
N VAL A 248 19.03 6.46 6.90
CA VAL A 248 18.62 5.24 6.24
C VAL A 248 18.41 4.10 7.22
N PHE A 249 17.20 3.52 7.24
CA PHE A 249 16.84 2.32 7.98
C PHE A 249 16.93 1.07 7.11
N ALA A 250 16.43 1.14 5.86
CA ALA A 250 16.47 0.07 4.87
C ALA A 250 16.63 0.66 3.47
N LEU A 251 17.18 -0.13 2.53
CA LEU A 251 17.50 0.30 1.18
C LEU A 251 17.09 -0.74 0.12
N GLY A 252 17.24 -0.38 -1.15
CA GLY A 252 16.94 -1.29 -2.25
C GLY A 252 15.44 -1.46 -2.52
N LEU A 253 14.65 -0.43 -2.23
CA LEU A 253 13.20 -0.37 -2.50
C LEU A 253 12.96 0.49 -3.73
N ARG A 254 11.94 0.11 -4.54
CA ARG A 254 11.58 0.88 -5.73
C ARG A 254 10.63 2.03 -5.41
N ASN A 255 9.46 1.71 -4.87
CA ASN A 255 8.44 2.68 -4.50
C ASN A 255 7.56 2.09 -3.39
N ALA A 256 8.14 1.92 -2.21
CA ALA A 256 7.43 1.41 -1.03
C ALA A 256 6.30 2.37 -0.67
N TRP A 257 5.08 2.05 -1.14
CA TRP A 257 3.94 2.95 -1.12
C TRP A 257 3.30 3.07 0.25
N LYS A 258 2.91 1.94 0.87
CA LYS A 258 2.37 1.93 2.24
C LYS A 258 3.16 1.00 3.14
N LEU A 259 3.39 1.48 4.34
CA LEU A 259 4.04 0.77 5.43
C LEU A 259 3.08 0.63 6.61
N ALA A 260 3.20 -0.44 7.37
CA ALA A 260 2.50 -0.62 8.63
C ALA A 260 3.32 -1.46 9.61
N PHE A 261 3.33 -1.08 10.88
CA PHE A 261 3.77 -1.97 11.95
C PHE A 261 2.62 -2.87 12.37
N ASP A 262 2.91 -4.14 12.61
CA ASP A 262 1.99 -5.03 13.30
C ASP A 262 2.16 -4.91 14.83
N ARG A 263 1.33 -5.66 15.59
CA ARG A 263 1.37 -5.63 17.07
C ARG A 263 2.65 -6.23 17.65
N ASP A 264 3.37 -7.03 16.87
CA ASP A 264 4.65 -7.63 17.25
C ASP A 264 5.85 -6.73 16.89
N GLY A 265 5.57 -5.57 16.32
CA GLY A 265 6.60 -4.60 15.91
C GLY A 265 7.28 -4.93 14.59
N VAL A 266 6.71 -5.82 13.78
CA VAL A 266 7.22 -6.11 12.43
C VAL A 266 6.74 -5.04 11.48
N LEU A 267 7.67 -4.43 10.74
CA LEU A 267 7.36 -3.46 9.70
C LEU A 267 7.07 -4.18 8.38
N TRP A 268 5.88 -3.95 7.85
CA TRP A 268 5.42 -4.45 6.56
C TRP A 268 5.45 -3.35 5.51
N ALA A 269 5.81 -3.69 4.28
CA ALA A 269 5.80 -2.80 3.13
C ALA A 269 5.14 -3.46 1.93
N GLY A 270 4.42 -2.67 1.12
CA GLY A 270 4.09 -3.01 -0.25
C GLY A 270 4.99 -2.17 -1.15
N ASP A 271 5.88 -2.80 -1.90
CA ASP A 271 6.80 -2.15 -2.82
C ASP A 271 6.37 -2.36 -4.27
N VAL A 272 6.12 -1.25 -4.97
CA VAL A 272 5.58 -1.27 -6.34
C VAL A 272 6.68 -1.64 -7.33
N GLY A 273 6.44 -2.70 -8.07
CA GLY A 273 7.37 -3.22 -9.08
C GLY A 273 7.46 -2.41 -10.36
N GLN A 274 8.33 -2.83 -11.27
CA GLN A 274 8.60 -2.09 -12.51
C GLN A 274 7.67 -2.48 -13.66
N GLY A 275 7.52 -3.78 -13.92
CA GLY A 275 6.80 -4.21 -15.09
C GLY A 275 6.36 -5.67 -15.09
N LYS A 276 6.66 -6.42 -14.05
CA LYS A 276 6.31 -7.84 -13.98
C LYS A 276 5.81 -8.31 -12.63
N TYR A 277 6.38 -7.83 -11.53
CA TYR A 277 6.12 -8.35 -10.19
C TYR A 277 5.93 -7.23 -9.19
N GLU A 278 4.94 -7.40 -8.33
CA GLU A 278 4.67 -6.59 -7.15
C GLU A 278 5.04 -7.40 -5.92
N GLU A 279 5.50 -6.74 -4.83
CA GLU A 279 6.02 -7.46 -3.68
C GLU A 279 5.56 -6.95 -2.32
N VAL A 280 5.52 -7.87 -1.36
CA VAL A 280 5.28 -7.59 0.07
C VAL A 280 6.53 -7.94 0.84
N ASP A 281 7.05 -6.99 1.62
CA ASP A 281 8.24 -7.14 2.42
C ASP A 281 7.98 -7.09 3.91
N ARG A 282 8.80 -7.84 4.66
CA ARG A 282 9.03 -7.63 6.09
C ARG A 282 10.31 -6.86 6.27
N VAL A 283 10.17 -5.60 6.63
CA VAL A 283 11.29 -4.67 6.64
C VAL A 283 12.08 -4.76 7.93
N VAL A 284 13.39 -4.99 7.79
CA VAL A 284 14.33 -5.05 8.92
C VAL A 284 15.40 -3.97 8.80
N ARG A 285 15.96 -3.59 9.93
CA ARG A 285 17.05 -2.62 10.00
C ARG A 285 18.27 -3.10 9.22
N GLY A 286 18.78 -2.25 8.30
CA GLY A 286 19.91 -2.55 7.43
C GLY A 286 19.58 -3.47 6.26
N GLY A 287 18.30 -3.85 6.10
CA GLY A 287 17.86 -4.70 4.99
C GLY A 287 18.06 -4.04 3.63
N ASN A 288 18.47 -4.85 2.65
CA ASN A 288 18.53 -4.48 1.23
C ASN A 288 17.53 -5.36 0.44
N TYR A 289 16.50 -4.74 -0.14
CA TYR A 289 15.40 -5.43 -0.82
C TYR A 289 15.64 -5.63 -2.32
N GLY A 290 16.83 -5.28 -2.80
CA GLY A 290 17.37 -5.74 -4.08
C GLY A 290 17.06 -4.87 -5.28
N TRP A 291 16.13 -3.93 -5.25
CA TRP A 291 15.88 -3.02 -6.37
C TRP A 291 17.13 -2.16 -6.63
N ARG A 292 17.64 -1.99 -7.84
CA ARG A 292 17.18 -2.44 -9.18
C ARG A 292 17.87 -3.74 -9.67
N LEU A 293 18.60 -4.44 -8.85
CA LEU A 293 19.20 -5.71 -9.22
C LEU A 293 18.12 -6.77 -9.45
N ARG A 294 17.04 -6.69 -8.67
CA ARG A 294 15.89 -7.60 -8.68
C ARG A 294 14.57 -6.83 -8.72
N GLU A 295 13.54 -7.48 -9.28
CA GLU A 295 12.13 -7.13 -9.19
C GLU A 295 11.43 -8.36 -8.59
N GLY A 296 10.93 -8.26 -7.37
CA GLY A 296 10.54 -9.44 -6.60
C GLY A 296 11.70 -10.41 -6.42
N ARG A 297 11.45 -11.70 -6.60
CA ARG A 297 12.46 -12.77 -6.56
C ARG A 297 13.22 -12.95 -7.87
N HIS A 298 13.07 -12.06 -8.83
CA HIS A 298 13.53 -12.20 -10.19
C HIS A 298 14.64 -11.19 -10.54
N CYS A 299 15.58 -11.60 -11.39
CA CYS A 299 16.60 -10.68 -11.87
C CYS A 299 15.99 -9.59 -12.75
N PHE A 300 16.35 -8.32 -12.48
CA PHE A 300 15.96 -7.20 -13.33
C PHE A 300 17.17 -6.64 -14.10
N GLU A 301 18.19 -6.16 -13.41
CA GLU A 301 19.39 -5.64 -14.05
C GLU A 301 20.65 -6.03 -13.24
N PRO A 302 21.42 -7.01 -13.73
CA PRO A 302 21.29 -7.70 -15.02
C PRO A 302 20.08 -8.64 -15.08
N ALA A 303 19.53 -8.88 -16.28
CA ALA A 303 18.34 -9.72 -16.50
C ALA A 303 18.54 -11.20 -16.15
N THR A 304 19.79 -11.63 -15.98
CA THR A 304 20.16 -12.99 -15.57
C THR A 304 21.39 -12.96 -14.67
N ASN A 305 21.51 -13.95 -13.80
CA ASN A 305 22.66 -14.08 -12.88
C ASN A 305 22.87 -12.82 -12.01
N CYS A 306 21.79 -12.20 -11.57
CA CYS A 306 21.85 -11.07 -10.65
C CYS A 306 22.38 -11.50 -9.29
N PRO A 307 23.04 -10.61 -8.54
CA PRO A 307 23.45 -10.87 -7.17
C PRO A 307 22.25 -11.25 -6.30
N THR A 308 22.48 -12.14 -5.34
CA THR A 308 21.51 -12.54 -4.30
C THR A 308 22.07 -12.35 -2.90
N ASP A 309 23.39 -12.35 -2.77
CA ASP A 309 24.08 -12.26 -1.47
C ASP A 309 23.81 -10.91 -0.81
N GLY A 310 23.33 -10.94 0.44
CA GLY A 310 23.02 -9.76 1.22
C GLY A 310 21.70 -9.08 0.83
N LEU A 311 20.93 -9.66 -0.10
CA LEU A 311 19.59 -9.20 -0.45
C LEU A 311 18.53 -9.98 0.34
N ILE A 312 17.42 -9.31 0.65
CA ILE A 312 16.26 -9.90 1.33
C ILE A 312 15.18 -10.11 0.28
N GLU A 313 14.67 -11.33 0.22
CA GLU A 313 13.57 -11.67 -0.68
C GLU A 313 12.23 -11.27 -0.06
N PRO A 314 11.23 -10.88 -0.90
CA PRO A 314 9.89 -10.60 -0.44
C PRO A 314 9.23 -11.84 0.17
N VAL A 315 8.35 -11.61 1.15
CA VAL A 315 7.56 -12.69 1.76
C VAL A 315 6.41 -13.16 0.88
N ALA A 316 5.94 -12.29 -0.01
CA ALA A 316 4.98 -12.61 -1.06
C ALA A 316 5.23 -11.72 -2.29
N GLU A 317 4.91 -12.26 -3.46
CA GLU A 317 4.91 -11.52 -4.72
C GLU A 317 3.75 -11.98 -5.58
N TYR A 318 3.34 -11.15 -6.55
CA TYR A 318 2.39 -11.52 -7.59
C TYR A 318 2.77 -10.87 -8.92
N ASP A 319 2.43 -11.54 -10.02
CA ASP A 319 2.71 -11.04 -11.36
C ASP A 319 1.65 -10.03 -11.85
N HIS A 320 1.98 -9.28 -12.89
CA HIS A 320 1.12 -8.27 -13.49
C HIS A 320 -0.14 -8.83 -14.19
N GLY A 321 -0.32 -10.12 -14.26
CA GLY A 321 -1.60 -10.76 -14.61
C GLY A 321 -2.61 -10.71 -13.48
N GLN A 322 -2.16 -10.50 -12.25
CA GLN A 322 -3.00 -10.44 -11.05
C GLN A 322 -3.27 -9.01 -10.59
N GLY A 323 -2.30 -8.11 -10.74
CA GLY A 323 -2.36 -6.71 -10.35
C GLY A 323 -1.10 -5.99 -10.82
N ILE A 324 -1.10 -4.66 -10.87
CA ILE A 324 -0.03 -3.87 -11.51
C ILE A 324 0.53 -2.74 -10.63
N SER A 325 0.05 -2.61 -9.41
CA SER A 325 0.52 -1.57 -8.48
C SER A 325 0.04 -1.90 -7.06
N ILE A 326 0.89 -2.56 -6.30
CA ILE A 326 0.59 -2.90 -4.91
C ILE A 326 0.41 -1.64 -4.07
N THR A 327 -0.61 -1.64 -3.23
CA THR A 327 -0.82 -0.56 -2.26
C THR A 327 -0.10 -0.84 -0.93
N GLY A 328 0.00 -2.08 -0.53
CA GLY A 328 0.34 -2.49 0.84
C GLY A 328 -0.93 -2.61 1.69
N GLY A 329 -0.80 -2.60 3.02
CA GLY A 329 -1.94 -2.80 3.92
C GLY A 329 -1.57 -2.93 5.39
N TYR A 330 -2.35 -3.72 6.13
CA TYR A 330 -2.20 -3.92 7.59
C TYR A 330 -2.41 -5.37 7.99
N VAL A 331 -1.82 -5.80 9.10
CA VAL A 331 -2.22 -7.05 9.76
C VAL A 331 -3.57 -6.83 10.43
N TYR A 332 -4.53 -7.71 10.13
CA TYR A 332 -5.89 -7.61 10.64
C TYR A 332 -5.98 -8.12 12.09
N TYR A 333 -6.66 -7.35 12.95
CA TYR A 333 -6.89 -7.70 14.35
C TYR A 333 -8.34 -7.42 14.80
N GLY A 334 -9.22 -7.08 13.84
CA GLY A 334 -10.62 -6.77 14.12
C GLY A 334 -11.46 -7.99 14.49
N ALA A 335 -12.68 -7.74 14.89
CA ALA A 335 -13.64 -8.78 15.30
C ALA A 335 -14.64 -9.13 14.20
N ALA A 336 -14.81 -8.28 13.18
CA ALA A 336 -15.82 -8.47 12.14
C ALA A 336 -15.53 -9.70 11.26
N VAL A 337 -14.24 -10.06 11.08
CA VAL A 337 -13.79 -11.19 10.24
C VAL A 337 -12.75 -12.02 11.01
N PRO A 338 -13.15 -12.86 11.96
CA PRO A 338 -12.23 -13.57 12.86
C PRO A 338 -11.17 -14.44 12.14
N GLU A 339 -11.50 -15.00 10.97
CA GLU A 339 -10.57 -15.79 10.17
C GLU A 339 -9.40 -15.00 9.56
N LEU A 340 -9.48 -13.68 9.57
CA LEU A 340 -8.39 -12.81 9.12
C LEU A 340 -7.42 -12.40 10.22
N VAL A 341 -7.74 -12.66 11.49
CA VAL A 341 -6.88 -12.26 12.61
C VAL A 341 -5.46 -12.79 12.43
N GLY A 342 -4.47 -11.90 12.50
CA GLY A 342 -3.04 -12.19 12.29
C GLY A 342 -2.60 -12.32 10.83
N LYS A 343 -3.51 -12.16 9.86
CA LYS A 343 -3.14 -12.13 8.44
C LYS A 343 -2.86 -10.70 7.97
N TYR A 344 -1.85 -10.53 7.13
CA TYR A 344 -1.58 -9.26 6.46
C TYR A 344 -2.55 -9.07 5.28
N VAL A 345 -3.43 -8.09 5.40
CA VAL A 345 -4.42 -7.74 4.37
C VAL A 345 -3.84 -6.59 3.55
N TYR A 346 -3.74 -6.79 2.24
CA TYR A 346 -3.16 -5.84 1.29
C TYR A 346 -3.94 -5.81 -0.01
N GLY A 347 -3.69 -4.82 -0.84
CA GLY A 347 -4.43 -4.64 -2.08
C GLY A 347 -3.60 -4.07 -3.21
N ASP A 348 -4.22 -4.01 -4.38
CA ASP A 348 -3.64 -3.48 -5.62
C ASP A 348 -4.50 -2.37 -6.20
N TYR A 349 -3.88 -1.25 -6.54
CA TYR A 349 -4.54 -0.08 -7.10
C TYR A 349 -5.12 -0.34 -8.49
N GLY A 350 -4.42 -1.10 -9.33
CA GLY A 350 -4.80 -1.32 -10.72
C GLY A 350 -5.94 -2.32 -10.87
N SER A 351 -5.85 -3.46 -10.20
CA SER A 351 -6.82 -4.54 -10.27
C SER A 351 -7.98 -4.41 -9.29
N GLY A 352 -7.80 -3.65 -8.20
CA GLY A 352 -8.75 -3.55 -7.09
C GLY A 352 -8.88 -4.84 -6.28
N ARG A 353 -7.96 -5.79 -6.44
CA ARG A 353 -7.91 -7.00 -5.63
C ARG A 353 -7.46 -6.70 -4.22
N VAL A 354 -8.01 -7.47 -3.28
CA VAL A 354 -7.59 -7.51 -1.88
C VAL A 354 -7.22 -8.94 -1.54
N TRP A 355 -6.06 -9.10 -0.94
CA TRP A 355 -5.53 -10.39 -0.49
C TRP A 355 -5.32 -10.42 1.02
N ALA A 356 -5.30 -11.62 1.56
CA ALA A 356 -4.81 -11.91 2.91
C ALA A 356 -3.64 -12.89 2.84
N LEU A 357 -2.49 -12.48 3.33
CA LEU A 357 -1.29 -13.29 3.51
C LEU A 357 -1.28 -13.85 4.92
N HIS A 358 -1.15 -15.15 5.08
CA HIS A 358 -0.92 -15.81 6.36
C HIS A 358 0.59 -15.93 6.61
N PRO A 359 1.19 -15.09 7.47
CA PRO A 359 2.64 -14.98 7.59
C PRO A 359 3.39 -16.28 7.92
N PRO A 360 2.86 -17.15 8.81
CA PRO A 360 3.55 -18.39 9.15
C PRO A 360 3.71 -19.39 8.00
N THR A 361 2.76 -19.40 7.05
CA THR A 361 2.77 -20.38 5.94
C THR A 361 3.09 -19.77 4.60
N GLY A 362 3.07 -18.45 4.46
CA GLY A 362 3.17 -17.75 3.18
C GLY A 362 1.93 -17.90 2.28
N THR A 363 0.84 -18.51 2.80
CA THR A 363 -0.38 -18.72 2.02
C THR A 363 -1.09 -17.40 1.75
N VAL A 364 -1.41 -17.13 0.48
CA VAL A 364 -2.15 -15.94 0.04
C VAL A 364 -3.55 -16.36 -0.42
N THR A 365 -4.57 -15.63 0.01
CA THR A 365 -5.98 -15.84 -0.36
C THR A 365 -6.55 -14.54 -0.91
N VAL A 366 -7.25 -14.59 -2.04
CA VAL A 366 -8.02 -13.45 -2.58
C VAL A 366 -9.29 -13.29 -1.75
N LEU A 367 -9.58 -12.07 -1.26
CA LEU A 367 -10.74 -11.80 -0.41
C LEU A 367 -11.96 -11.32 -1.21
N ASN A 368 -11.76 -10.62 -2.32
CA ASN A 368 -12.82 -10.05 -3.14
C ASN A 368 -12.77 -10.57 -4.59
N GLU A 369 -12.72 -11.88 -4.79
CA GLU A 369 -12.79 -12.48 -6.14
C GLU A 369 -14.02 -12.03 -6.91
N GLU A 370 -15.14 -11.92 -6.20
CA GLU A 370 -16.39 -11.36 -6.68
C GLU A 370 -16.69 -10.02 -5.99
N GLY A 371 -17.49 -9.17 -6.63
CA GLY A 371 -17.96 -7.92 -6.05
C GLY A 371 -17.14 -6.70 -6.43
N VAL A 372 -16.94 -5.79 -5.47
CA VAL A 372 -16.36 -4.47 -5.72
C VAL A 372 -14.87 -4.54 -5.95
N ARG A 373 -14.40 -3.83 -6.98
CA ARG A 373 -12.99 -3.67 -7.34
C ARG A 373 -12.60 -2.18 -7.28
N PRO A 374 -12.32 -1.62 -6.10
CA PRO A 374 -11.96 -0.21 -5.96
C PRO A 374 -10.56 0.08 -6.50
N ARG A 375 -10.29 1.33 -6.85
CA ARG A 375 -8.93 1.83 -7.05
C ARG A 375 -8.28 2.06 -5.69
N ILE A 376 -7.59 1.03 -5.17
CA ILE A 376 -7.11 1.03 -3.78
C ILE A 376 -5.88 1.90 -3.63
N SER A 377 -6.02 3.12 -3.12
CA SER A 377 -4.91 4.04 -2.88
C SER A 377 -4.24 3.84 -1.50
N THR A 378 -5.03 3.41 -0.52
CA THR A 378 -4.58 3.20 0.85
C THR A 378 -5.56 2.33 1.62
N PHE A 379 -5.13 1.93 2.80
CA PHE A 379 -5.94 1.33 3.85
C PHE A 379 -5.90 2.22 5.10
N GLY A 380 -6.93 2.12 5.93
CA GLY A 380 -6.92 2.66 7.29
C GLY A 380 -7.21 1.57 8.29
N GLN A 381 -6.65 1.68 9.49
CA GLN A 381 -6.93 0.74 10.58
C GLN A 381 -7.35 1.49 11.83
N THR A 382 -8.40 1.01 12.49
CA THR A 382 -8.83 1.50 13.80
C THR A 382 -8.04 0.83 14.94
N PRO A 383 -8.03 1.40 16.16
CA PRO A 383 -7.29 0.83 17.29
C PRO A 383 -7.73 -0.59 17.69
N ASP A 384 -9.01 -0.95 17.45
CA ASP A 384 -9.54 -2.30 17.64
C ASP A 384 -9.13 -3.28 16.52
N GLY A 385 -8.48 -2.77 15.45
CA GLY A 385 -7.88 -3.59 14.40
C GLY A 385 -8.75 -3.82 13.18
N GLU A 386 -9.90 -3.15 13.07
CA GLU A 386 -10.71 -3.17 11.85
C GLU A 386 -10.03 -2.42 10.72
N ILE A 387 -10.09 -2.98 9.51
CA ILE A 387 -9.45 -2.42 8.31
C ILE A 387 -10.49 -1.82 7.38
N TYR A 388 -10.17 -0.64 6.87
CA TYR A 388 -10.93 0.08 5.86
C TYR A 388 -10.13 0.19 4.57
N VAL A 389 -10.77 -0.13 3.45
CA VAL A 389 -10.21 -0.04 2.09
C VAL A 389 -10.70 1.25 1.45
N VAL A 390 -9.82 1.99 0.82
CA VAL A 390 -10.13 3.29 0.22
C VAL A 390 -10.18 3.19 -1.30
N ASP A 391 -11.27 3.66 -1.90
CA ASP A 391 -11.36 3.90 -3.35
C ASP A 391 -10.93 5.33 -3.68
N TYR A 392 -9.79 5.47 -4.32
CA TYR A 392 -9.25 6.75 -4.77
C TYR A 392 -10.19 7.51 -5.71
N THR A 393 -10.82 6.79 -6.64
CA THR A 393 -11.63 7.40 -7.72
C THR A 393 -12.97 7.90 -7.22
N GLN A 394 -13.63 7.10 -6.38
CA GLN A 394 -14.96 7.41 -5.86
C GLN A 394 -14.92 8.18 -4.53
N GLY A 395 -13.75 8.22 -3.86
CA GLY A 395 -13.61 8.78 -2.52
C GLY A 395 -14.46 8.06 -1.48
N THR A 396 -14.73 6.77 -1.72
CA THR A 396 -15.52 5.91 -0.85
C THR A 396 -14.65 5.01 -0.01
N LEU A 397 -15.20 4.61 1.14
CA LEU A 397 -14.54 3.68 2.05
C LEU A 397 -15.35 2.39 2.13
N PHE A 398 -14.64 1.28 2.21
CA PHE A 398 -15.21 -0.03 2.45
C PHE A 398 -14.61 -0.63 3.72
N ARG A 399 -15.36 -1.48 4.39
CA ARG A 399 -14.87 -2.33 5.49
C ARG A 399 -14.93 -3.79 5.06
N LEU A 400 -14.14 -4.62 5.70
CA LEU A 400 -14.21 -6.07 5.54
C LEU A 400 -15.38 -6.61 6.36
N GLU A 401 -16.23 -7.42 5.74
CA GLU A 401 -17.36 -8.07 6.40
C GLU A 401 -17.47 -9.53 5.96
N LEU A 402 -18.09 -10.36 6.81
CA LEU A 402 -18.52 -11.71 6.46
C LEU A 402 -19.93 -11.65 5.84
N GLU A 403 -20.01 -11.99 4.58
CA GLU A 403 -21.30 -12.28 3.94
C GLU A 403 -21.66 -13.76 4.14
N ARG A 404 -22.86 -14.02 4.63
CA ARG A 404 -23.43 -15.38 4.75
C ARG A 404 -24.32 -15.62 3.54
N SER A 405 -23.92 -16.56 2.67
CA SER A 405 -24.89 -17.05 1.66
C SER A 405 -26.02 -17.77 2.39
N ARG A 406 -27.24 -17.40 2.06
CA ARG A 406 -28.45 -18.10 2.52
C ARG A 406 -28.68 -19.37 1.71
#